data_2284d4a9311ac730be9f8c08163fba13
#
_entry.id   2284d4a9311ac730be9f8c08163fba13
#
_cell.length_a   1.000
_cell.length_b   1.000
_cell.length_c   1.000
_cell.angle_alpha   90.00
_cell.angle_beta   90.00
_cell.angle_gamma   90.00
#
_symmetry.space_group_name_H-M   'P 1'
#
loop_
_entity.id
_entity.type
_entity.pdbx_description
1 polymer ?
#
loop_
_entity_poly.entity_id
_entity_poly.type
_entity_poly.pdbx_seq_one_letter_code
_entity_poly.pdbx_strand_id
1 'polypeptide(L)'
;MQYLVKFRIQHLADIEDVADRDDVYVAPEGDRGWTVIEVEDQEDLRRTVEGQEVEEVQPVLLAREYVAIGRARRELEDSKARFVDDPTGALAEARESVGKALEARGYPPPERANEASRSRQEVLREYQDTDAGDSASLEDSRGAFNRLSDLLDRVSRT
;
A
#
# COMPACT_ATOMS: atom_id res chain seq x y z
N MET A 1 11.82 4.70 -19.24
CA MET A 1 10.54 3.97 -19.02
C MET A 1 10.61 3.23 -17.70
N GLN A 2 9.53 3.20 -16.98
CA GLN A 2 9.45 2.52 -15.70
C GLN A 2 8.63 1.24 -15.87
N TYR A 3 9.01 0.16 -15.20
CA TYR A 3 8.31 -1.12 -15.18
C TYR A 3 8.11 -1.61 -13.76
N LEU A 4 6.94 -2.17 -13.49
CA LEU A 4 6.68 -2.94 -12.29
C LEU A 4 7.12 -4.38 -12.54
N VAL A 5 8.03 -4.87 -11.73
CA VAL A 5 8.56 -6.22 -11.86
C VAL A 5 8.19 -7.03 -10.63
N LYS A 6 7.52 -8.16 -10.86
CA LYS A 6 7.25 -9.18 -9.84
C LYS A 6 8.34 -10.25 -9.92
N PHE A 7 8.95 -10.52 -8.80
CA PHE A 7 10.04 -11.50 -8.70
C PHE A 7 9.85 -12.40 -7.49
N ARG A 8 10.48 -13.57 -7.53
CA ARG A 8 10.52 -14.49 -6.41
C ARG A 8 11.77 -14.21 -5.57
N ILE A 9 11.58 -14.07 -4.27
CA ILE A 9 12.69 -13.92 -3.31
C ILE A 9 13.12 -15.31 -2.86
N GLN A 10 14.38 -15.67 -3.09
CA GLN A 10 14.87 -17.03 -2.89
C GLN A 10 15.38 -17.32 -1.48
N HIS A 11 15.72 -16.27 -0.70
CA HIS A 11 16.30 -16.40 0.62
C HIS A 11 15.66 -15.47 1.64
N LEU A 12 15.55 -15.89 2.88
CA LEU A 12 14.93 -15.12 3.96
C LEU A 12 15.66 -13.78 4.23
N ALA A 13 16.99 -13.78 4.12
CA ALA A 13 17.80 -12.57 4.24
C ALA A 13 17.47 -11.53 3.15
N ASP A 14 17.21 -12.00 1.93
CA ASP A 14 16.80 -11.14 0.83
C ASP A 14 15.42 -10.52 1.08
N ILE A 15 14.55 -11.23 1.78
CA ILE A 15 13.22 -10.72 2.17
C ILE A 15 13.34 -9.56 3.16
N GLU A 16 14.20 -9.68 4.17
CA GLU A 16 14.44 -8.63 5.16
C GLU A 16 15.02 -7.37 4.51
N ASP A 17 16.08 -7.52 3.70
CA ASP A 17 16.72 -6.41 3.00
C ASP A 17 15.76 -5.73 2.02
N VAL A 18 14.95 -6.50 1.31
CA VAL A 18 13.98 -5.99 0.34
C VAL A 18 12.78 -5.33 1.05
N ALA A 19 12.37 -5.85 2.19
CA ALA A 19 11.24 -5.32 2.94
C ALA A 19 11.47 -3.89 3.46
N ASP A 20 12.73 -3.53 3.72
CA ASP A 20 13.11 -2.20 4.22
C ASP A 20 13.28 -1.16 3.10
N ARG A 21 13.20 -1.58 1.85
CA ARG A 21 13.29 -0.66 0.70
C ARG A 21 11.96 0.01 0.43
N ASP A 22 11.99 1.32 0.22
CA ASP A 22 10.81 2.13 -0.07
C ASP A 22 10.14 1.85 -1.42
N ASP A 23 10.88 1.28 -2.36
CA ASP A 23 10.44 0.98 -3.72
C ASP A 23 9.97 -0.48 -3.92
N VAL A 24 10.01 -1.29 -2.87
CA VAL A 24 9.68 -2.72 -2.95
C VAL A 24 8.53 -3.08 -2.01
N TYR A 25 7.56 -3.80 -2.54
CA TYR A 25 6.51 -4.46 -1.78
C TYR A 25 6.77 -5.96 -1.71
N VAL A 26 6.77 -6.52 -0.51
CA VAL A 26 6.87 -7.96 -0.28
C VAL A 26 5.47 -8.51 -0.02
N ALA A 27 5.08 -9.57 -0.75
CA ALA A 27 3.79 -10.21 -0.56
C ALA A 27 3.68 -10.84 0.86
N PRO A 28 2.46 -10.94 1.42
CA PRO A 28 2.25 -11.54 2.74
C PRO A 28 2.80 -12.97 2.88
N GLU A 29 2.84 -13.73 1.79
CA GLU A 29 3.43 -15.06 1.74
C GLU A 29 4.95 -15.06 1.89
N GLY A 30 5.60 -13.88 1.81
CA GLY A 30 7.01 -13.70 2.11
C GLY A 30 8.00 -14.20 1.05
N ASP A 31 7.54 -14.79 -0.04
CA ASP A 31 8.40 -15.35 -1.10
C ASP A 31 8.35 -14.56 -2.41
N ARG A 32 7.53 -13.53 -2.48
CA ARG A 32 7.33 -12.72 -3.70
C ARG A 32 7.42 -11.24 -3.39
N GLY A 33 8.03 -10.51 -4.30
CA GLY A 33 8.18 -9.07 -4.21
C GLY A 33 7.84 -8.36 -5.52
N TRP A 34 7.47 -7.10 -5.38
CA TRP A 34 7.27 -6.18 -6.49
C TRP A 34 8.21 -5.00 -6.35
N THR A 35 8.84 -4.60 -7.42
CA THR A 35 9.67 -3.39 -7.47
C THR A 35 9.41 -2.59 -8.73
N VAL A 36 9.65 -1.29 -8.67
CA VAL A 36 9.66 -0.41 -9.85
C VAL A 36 11.09 -0.28 -10.35
N ILE A 37 11.30 -0.62 -11.61
CA ILE A 37 12.59 -0.47 -12.28
C ILE A 37 12.46 0.61 -13.35
N GLU A 38 13.36 1.59 -13.31
CA GLU A 38 13.51 2.59 -14.35
C GLU A 38 14.63 2.19 -15.31
N VAL A 39 14.30 2.07 -16.58
CA VAL A 39 15.21 1.64 -17.65
C VAL A 39 14.99 2.45 -18.91
N GLU A 40 15.99 2.48 -19.78
CA GLU A 40 15.92 3.22 -21.05
C GLU A 40 15.04 2.50 -22.07
N ASP A 41 15.19 1.17 -22.17
CA ASP A 41 14.45 0.34 -23.12
C ASP A 41 14.23 -1.10 -22.59
N GLN A 42 13.60 -1.95 -23.41
CA GLN A 42 13.32 -3.34 -23.05
C GLN A 42 14.58 -4.22 -22.92
N GLU A 43 15.67 -3.88 -23.63
CA GLU A 43 16.92 -4.63 -23.53
C GLU A 43 17.62 -4.33 -22.22
N ASP A 44 17.60 -3.08 -21.79
CA ASP A 44 18.07 -2.65 -20.49
C ASP A 44 17.26 -3.30 -19.35
N LEU A 45 15.94 -3.42 -19.53
CA LEU A 45 15.10 -4.16 -18.59
C LEU A 45 15.54 -5.62 -18.45
N ARG A 46 15.81 -6.31 -19.57
CA ARG A 46 16.29 -7.71 -19.55
C ARG A 46 17.58 -7.85 -18.78
N ARG A 47 18.55 -6.95 -19.01
CA ARG A 47 19.83 -6.97 -18.31
C ARG A 47 19.67 -6.73 -16.81
N THR A 48 18.78 -5.81 -16.45
CA THR A 48 18.55 -5.45 -15.04
C THR A 48 17.95 -6.60 -14.25
N VAL A 49 17.06 -7.40 -14.87
CA VAL A 49 16.40 -8.55 -14.23
C VAL A 49 17.11 -9.89 -14.47
N GLU A 50 18.22 -9.88 -15.18
CA GLU A 50 19.00 -11.08 -15.47
C GLU A 50 19.49 -11.76 -14.18
N GLY A 51 19.27 -13.05 -14.05
CA GLY A 51 19.62 -13.84 -12.87
C GLY A 51 18.57 -13.85 -11.76
N GLN A 52 17.45 -13.12 -11.93
CA GLN A 52 16.31 -13.18 -11.01
C GLN A 52 15.15 -13.96 -11.62
N GLU A 53 14.40 -14.68 -10.78
CA GLU A 53 13.16 -15.32 -11.21
C GLU A 53 12.06 -14.27 -11.32
N VAL A 54 11.90 -13.71 -12.50
CA VAL A 54 10.85 -12.72 -12.79
C VAL A 54 9.58 -13.47 -13.23
N GLU A 55 8.49 -13.25 -12.49
CA GLU A 55 7.18 -13.85 -12.78
C GLU A 55 6.34 -12.98 -13.73
N GLU A 56 6.43 -11.66 -13.56
CA GLU A 56 5.58 -10.73 -14.31
C GLU A 56 6.26 -9.36 -14.45
N VAL A 57 6.05 -8.72 -15.61
CA VAL A 57 6.51 -7.36 -15.89
C VAL A 57 5.35 -6.55 -16.46
N GLN A 58 5.05 -5.40 -15.89
CA GLN A 58 3.99 -4.49 -16.33
C GLN A 58 4.52 -3.07 -16.56
N PRO A 59 4.05 -2.34 -17.58
CA PRO A 59 4.37 -0.93 -17.74
C PRO A 59 3.82 -0.07 -16.59
N VAL A 60 4.53 1.01 -16.27
CA VAL A 60 4.40 1.81 -15.04
C VAL A 60 3.15 2.64 -14.86
N LEU A 61 2.26 2.76 -15.78
CA LEU A 61 1.05 3.57 -15.54
C LEU A 61 0.28 3.19 -14.25
N LEU A 62 0.47 1.96 -13.75
CA LEU A 62 -0.15 1.46 -12.53
C LEU A 62 0.87 1.09 -11.42
N ALA A 63 2.17 1.14 -11.70
CA ALA A 63 3.18 0.61 -10.80
C ALA A 63 3.27 1.35 -9.47
N ARG A 64 3.25 2.68 -9.49
CA ARG A 64 3.28 3.48 -8.26
C ARG A 64 2.07 3.22 -7.38
N GLU A 65 0.90 3.05 -8.00
CA GLU A 65 -0.34 2.73 -7.31
C GLU A 65 -0.27 1.35 -6.66
N TYR A 66 0.21 0.35 -7.38
CA TYR A 66 0.38 -1.01 -6.83
C TYR A 66 1.38 -1.06 -5.68
N VAL A 67 2.51 -0.40 -5.81
CA VAL A 67 3.51 -0.33 -4.74
C VAL A 67 2.95 0.38 -3.51
N ALA A 68 2.25 1.49 -3.68
CA ALA A 68 1.64 2.23 -2.57
C ALA A 68 0.55 1.42 -1.86
N ILE A 69 -0.31 0.71 -2.60
CA ILE A 69 -1.34 -0.16 -2.04
C ILE A 69 -0.71 -1.35 -1.31
N GLY A 70 0.28 -1.98 -1.90
CA GLY A 70 0.99 -3.09 -1.30
C GLY A 70 1.68 -2.70 0.00
N ARG A 71 2.34 -1.54 0.02
CA ARG A 71 2.94 -0.97 1.24
C ARG A 71 1.88 -0.71 2.30
N ALA A 72 0.77 -0.08 1.94
CA ALA A 72 -0.32 0.21 2.87
C ALA A 72 -0.89 -1.08 3.49
N ARG A 73 -1.06 -2.15 2.72
CA ARG A 73 -1.51 -3.45 3.25
C ARG A 73 -0.55 -4.02 4.28
N ARG A 74 0.74 -3.98 3.98
CA ARG A 74 1.78 -4.45 4.91
C ARG A 74 1.78 -3.63 6.19
N GLU A 75 1.78 -2.32 6.09
CA GLU A 75 1.74 -1.42 7.24
C GLU A 75 0.46 -1.62 8.08
N LEU A 76 -0.69 -1.91 7.45
CA LEU A 76 -1.89 -2.29 8.17
C LEU A 76 -1.75 -3.59 8.96
N GLU A 77 -1.14 -4.62 8.39
CA GLU A 77 -0.88 -5.87 9.11
C GLU A 77 0.08 -5.66 10.28
N ASP A 78 1.12 -4.85 10.12
CA ASP A 78 2.05 -4.49 11.19
C ASP A 78 1.34 -3.69 12.29
N SER A 79 0.49 -2.74 11.92
CA SER A 79 -0.32 -1.96 12.87
C SER A 79 -1.33 -2.83 13.61
N LYS A 80 -1.91 -3.81 12.94
CA LYS A 80 -2.82 -4.78 13.55
C LYS A 80 -2.14 -5.60 14.65
N ALA A 81 -0.89 -6.00 14.44
CA ALA A 81 -0.12 -6.70 15.46
C ALA A 81 0.12 -5.85 16.72
N ARG A 82 0.26 -4.52 16.56
CA ARG A 82 0.47 -3.56 17.66
C ARG A 82 -0.82 -3.03 18.28
N PHE A 83 -1.97 -3.30 17.68
CA PHE A 83 -3.26 -2.74 18.10
C PHE A 83 -3.65 -3.11 19.53
N VAL A 84 -3.22 -4.27 20.03
CA VAL A 84 -3.51 -4.74 21.41
C VAL A 84 -2.82 -3.86 22.44
N ASP A 85 -1.58 -3.45 22.16
CA ASP A 85 -0.76 -2.68 23.08
C ASP A 85 -0.98 -1.18 22.98
N ASP A 86 -1.20 -0.68 21.75
CA ASP A 86 -1.42 0.74 21.45
C ASP A 86 -2.49 0.93 20.36
N PRO A 87 -3.78 0.83 20.69
CA PRO A 87 -4.85 0.95 19.70
C PRO A 87 -4.91 2.33 19.03
N THR A 88 -4.63 3.40 19.75
CA THR A 88 -4.65 4.77 19.20
C THR A 88 -3.52 4.99 18.22
N GLY A 89 -2.29 4.60 18.59
CA GLY A 89 -1.13 4.71 17.72
C GLY A 89 -1.25 3.81 16.48
N ALA A 90 -1.71 2.57 16.65
CA ALA A 90 -1.94 1.66 15.55
C ALA A 90 -2.98 2.18 14.55
N LEU A 91 -4.07 2.76 15.04
CA LEU A 91 -5.09 3.37 14.18
C LEU A 91 -4.55 4.59 13.42
N ALA A 92 -3.77 5.44 14.07
CA ALA A 92 -3.16 6.61 13.44
C ALA A 92 -2.20 6.21 12.32
N GLU A 93 -1.36 5.21 12.54
CA GLU A 93 -0.46 4.66 11.52
C GLU A 93 -1.24 4.04 10.36
N ALA A 94 -2.27 3.26 10.64
CA ALA A 94 -3.14 2.68 9.61
C ALA A 94 -3.82 3.75 8.75
N ARG A 95 -4.31 4.82 9.35
CA ARG A 95 -4.90 5.96 8.63
C ARG A 95 -3.87 6.65 7.73
N GLU A 96 -2.68 6.88 8.22
CA GLU A 96 -1.60 7.48 7.42
C GLU A 96 -1.27 6.61 6.19
N SER A 97 -1.15 5.30 6.40
CA SER A 97 -0.83 4.35 5.33
C SER A 97 -1.92 4.30 4.26
N VAL A 98 -3.18 4.25 4.66
CA VAL A 98 -4.31 4.29 3.72
C VAL A 98 -4.40 5.64 3.02
N GLY A 99 -4.14 6.74 3.71
CA GLY A 99 -4.07 8.09 3.12
C GLY A 99 -3.04 8.19 2.00
N LYS A 100 -1.84 7.65 2.21
CA LYS A 100 -0.79 7.58 1.18
C LYS A 100 -1.21 6.73 -0.03
N ALA A 101 -1.91 5.63 0.20
CA ALA A 101 -2.43 4.79 -0.88
C ALA A 101 -3.52 5.51 -1.70
N LEU A 102 -4.42 6.25 -1.04
CA LEU A 102 -5.43 7.06 -1.71
C LEU A 102 -4.78 8.17 -2.55
N GLU A 103 -3.79 8.88 -2.01
CA GLU A 103 -3.03 9.90 -2.74
C GLU A 103 -2.36 9.32 -3.98
N ALA A 104 -1.69 8.17 -3.85
CA ALA A 104 -1.04 7.48 -4.97
C ALA A 104 -2.05 7.06 -6.06
N ARG A 105 -3.30 6.78 -5.69
CA ARG A 105 -4.42 6.50 -6.61
C ARG A 105 -5.05 7.76 -7.21
N GLY A 106 -4.52 8.94 -6.91
CA GLY A 106 -5.01 10.22 -7.43
C GLY A 106 -6.26 10.75 -6.74
N TYR A 107 -6.57 10.28 -5.54
CA TYR A 107 -7.61 10.89 -4.73
C TYR A 107 -7.14 12.26 -4.24
N PRO A 108 -7.97 13.29 -4.34
CA PRO A 108 -7.61 14.61 -3.83
C PRO A 108 -7.53 14.62 -2.29
N PRO A 109 -6.79 15.56 -1.71
CA PRO A 109 -6.79 15.72 -0.27
C PRO A 109 -8.21 16.06 0.25
N PRO A 110 -8.51 15.80 1.54
CA PRO A 110 -9.84 16.00 2.11
C PRO A 110 -10.42 17.40 1.88
N GLU A 111 -9.58 18.43 1.87
CA GLU A 111 -9.97 19.83 1.65
C GLU A 111 -10.50 20.08 0.22
N ARG A 112 -10.13 19.24 -0.72
CA ARG A 112 -10.51 19.29 -2.12
C ARG A 112 -11.42 18.14 -2.57
N ALA A 113 -12.01 17.44 -1.60
CA ALA A 113 -12.87 16.28 -1.87
C ALA A 113 -14.05 16.58 -2.83
N ASN A 114 -14.54 17.81 -2.83
CA ASN A 114 -15.60 18.27 -3.72
C ASN A 114 -15.20 18.29 -5.21
N GLU A 115 -13.90 18.26 -5.51
CA GLU A 115 -13.39 18.20 -6.89
C GLU A 115 -13.40 16.77 -7.46
N ALA A 116 -13.59 15.77 -6.62
CA ALA A 116 -13.62 14.37 -7.03
C ALA A 116 -15.00 13.95 -7.59
N SER A 117 -15.00 12.85 -8.34
CA SER A 117 -16.25 12.19 -8.74
C SER A 117 -17.05 11.73 -7.51
N ARG A 118 -18.36 11.53 -7.66
CA ARG A 118 -19.23 11.14 -6.55
C ARG A 118 -18.75 9.88 -5.83
N SER A 119 -18.34 8.86 -6.59
CA SER A 119 -17.81 7.61 -6.01
C SER A 119 -16.54 7.83 -5.20
N ARG A 120 -15.64 8.70 -5.65
CA ARG A 120 -14.44 9.07 -4.91
C ARG A 120 -14.75 9.92 -3.67
N GLN A 121 -15.74 10.79 -3.75
CA GLN A 121 -16.20 11.55 -2.58
C GLN A 121 -16.72 10.64 -1.47
N GLU A 122 -17.43 9.56 -1.82
CA GLU A 122 -17.88 8.55 -0.86
C GLU A 122 -16.71 7.87 -0.16
N VAL A 123 -15.68 7.46 -0.91
CA VAL A 123 -14.46 6.87 -0.35
C VAL A 123 -13.75 7.84 0.59
N LEU A 124 -13.58 9.10 0.19
CA LEU A 124 -12.94 10.12 1.03
C LEU A 124 -13.73 10.40 2.31
N ARG A 125 -15.06 10.40 2.24
CA ARG A 125 -15.92 10.54 3.41
C ARG A 125 -15.74 9.36 4.38
N GLU A 126 -15.77 8.14 3.88
CA GLU A 126 -15.52 6.95 4.70
C GLU A 126 -14.14 6.98 5.36
N TYR A 127 -13.12 7.43 4.61
CA TYR A 127 -11.79 7.63 5.17
C TYR A 127 -11.76 8.68 6.31
N GLN A 128 -12.44 9.80 6.14
CA GLN A 128 -12.57 10.82 7.19
C GLN A 128 -13.29 10.27 8.42
N ASP A 129 -14.34 9.49 8.23
CA ASP A 129 -15.13 8.88 9.31
C ASP A 129 -14.33 7.84 10.13
N THR A 130 -13.17 7.41 9.69
CA THR A 130 -12.25 6.54 10.45
C THR A 130 -11.44 7.29 11.51
N ASP A 131 -11.55 8.62 11.58
CA ASP A 131 -10.95 9.41 12.66
C ASP A 131 -11.76 9.25 13.95
N ALA A 132 -11.35 8.30 14.78
CA ALA A 132 -12.03 8.02 16.03
C ALA A 132 -11.74 9.02 17.15
N GLY A 133 -10.73 9.90 16.98
CA GLY A 133 -10.28 10.85 17.99
C GLY A 133 -9.56 10.22 19.20
N ASP A 134 -8.95 11.04 20.04
CA ASP A 134 -8.14 10.59 21.19
C ASP A 134 -8.97 9.97 22.32
N SER A 135 -10.29 10.23 22.35
CA SER A 135 -11.20 9.76 23.39
C SER A 135 -12.05 8.55 22.98
N ALA A 136 -11.73 7.95 21.82
CA ALA A 136 -12.47 6.79 21.32
C ALA A 136 -12.27 5.55 22.20
N SER A 137 -13.34 4.75 22.33
CA SER A 137 -13.25 3.45 22.96
C SER A 137 -12.41 2.47 22.14
N LEU A 138 -11.94 1.39 22.77
CA LEU A 138 -11.23 0.31 22.07
C LEU A 138 -12.08 -0.29 20.94
N GLU A 139 -13.39 -0.40 21.14
CA GLU A 139 -14.33 -0.93 20.16
C GLU A 139 -14.50 0.02 18.98
N ASP A 140 -14.59 1.34 19.22
CA ASP A 140 -14.64 2.35 18.17
C ASP A 140 -13.35 2.35 17.33
N SER A 141 -12.20 2.26 17.98
CA SER A 141 -10.90 2.17 17.31
C SER A 141 -10.77 0.89 16.46
N ARG A 142 -11.27 -0.24 16.96
CA ARG A 142 -11.30 -1.51 16.22
C ARG A 142 -12.21 -1.41 15.01
N GLY A 143 -13.39 -0.83 15.17
CA GLY A 143 -14.34 -0.59 14.08
C GLY A 143 -13.75 0.32 12.99
N ALA A 144 -13.06 1.39 13.38
CA ALA A 144 -12.37 2.29 12.46
C ALA A 144 -11.24 1.57 11.71
N PHE A 145 -10.44 0.76 12.39
CA PHE A 145 -9.37 -0.03 11.78
C PHE A 145 -9.91 -1.01 10.73
N ASN A 146 -10.98 -1.74 11.05
CA ASN A 146 -11.61 -2.65 10.11
C ASN A 146 -12.15 -1.92 8.87
N ARG A 147 -12.75 -0.74 9.05
CA ARG A 147 -13.21 0.10 7.93
C ARG A 147 -12.06 0.56 7.03
N LEU A 148 -10.90 0.90 7.60
CA LEU A 148 -9.70 1.25 6.83
C LEU A 148 -9.22 0.06 5.98
N SER A 149 -9.21 -1.13 6.55
CA SER A 149 -8.84 -2.36 5.83
C SER A 149 -9.79 -2.64 4.67
N ASP A 150 -11.09 -2.57 4.90
CA ASP A 150 -12.13 -2.76 3.87
C ASP A 150 -12.04 -1.68 2.78
N LEU A 151 -11.77 -0.43 3.18
CA LEU A 151 -11.59 0.68 2.25
C LEU A 151 -10.39 0.47 1.33
N LEU A 152 -9.25 0.04 1.89
CA LEU A 152 -8.05 -0.26 1.13
C LEU A 152 -8.29 -1.40 0.13
N ASP A 153 -8.97 -2.45 0.53
CA ASP A 153 -9.33 -3.57 -0.34
C ASP A 153 -10.24 -3.12 -1.50
N ARG A 154 -11.21 -2.28 -1.21
CA ARG A 154 -12.11 -1.74 -2.24
C ARG A 154 -11.37 -0.84 -3.23
N VAL A 155 -10.53 0.07 -2.75
CA VAL A 155 -9.72 0.96 -3.58
C VAL A 155 -8.71 0.20 -4.43
N SER A 156 -8.19 -0.92 -3.94
CA SER A 156 -7.22 -1.74 -4.67
C SER A 156 -7.82 -2.50 -5.85
N ARG A 157 -9.14 -2.71 -5.87
CA ARG A 157 -9.87 -3.44 -6.93
C ARG A 157 -10.37 -2.54 -8.06
N THR A 158 -10.43 -1.26 -7.83
CA THR A 158 -10.87 -0.26 -8.82
C THR A 158 -9.68 0.35 -9.54
#